data_97a9ae1a32d67b00c20b85a6d022ccfa
#
_entry.id   97a9ae1a32d67b00c20b85a6d022ccfa
#
_cell.length_a   1.000
_cell.length_b   1.000
_cell.length_c   1.000
_cell.angle_alpha   90.00
_cell.angle_beta   90.00
_cell.angle_gamma   90.00
#
_symmetry.space_group_name_H-M   'P 1'
#
loop_
_entity.id
_entity.type
_entity.pdbx_description
1 polymer ?
#
loop_
_entity_poly.entity_id
_entity_poly.type
_entity_poly.pdbx_seq_one_letter_code
_entity_poly.pdbx_strand_id
1 'polypeptide(L)'
;VQAMQEGLGESFVGTSNCSIAMKRDIEAIGTNAHELPMVYSALADSDEDLAMAPYQVLADWHEEHDGNLRIILPDTYGTEGFLKNAPDWLASWTGMRIDSGDPKASAKNAIKWWRSLGENPKEKLLIFSDGLDVNQILELHKQFSDEVNVSFGWGTNLTNDFRNLADGGRLDAFSLVCKAASANGRATVKLSDNPNKATGPVSEIKRYRRVFQVLSLIHISEPTRPR
;
A
#
# COMPACT_ATOMS: atom_id res chain seq x y z
N VAL A 1 12.26 14.49 -10.72
CA VAL A 1 13.05 13.29 -11.05
C VAL A 1 14.52 13.68 -11.23
N GLN A 2 14.87 14.64 -12.10
CA GLN A 2 16.27 15.00 -12.37
C GLN A 2 17.05 15.36 -11.09
N ALA A 3 16.54 16.30 -10.29
CA ALA A 3 17.18 16.72 -9.05
C ALA A 3 17.33 15.56 -8.04
N MET A 4 16.39 14.61 -8.02
CA MET A 4 16.48 13.41 -7.18
C MET A 4 17.59 12.47 -7.68
N GLN A 5 17.67 12.26 -8.99
CA GLN A 5 18.70 11.44 -9.61
C GLN A 5 20.11 12.02 -9.36
N GLU A 6 20.28 13.33 -9.54
CA GLU A 6 21.54 14.03 -9.29
C GLU A 6 21.91 14.05 -7.78
N GLY A 7 20.92 14.22 -6.90
CA GLY A 7 21.16 14.34 -5.45
C GLY A 7 21.34 13.00 -4.73
N LEU A 8 20.69 11.95 -5.17
CA LEU A 8 20.72 10.63 -4.52
C LEU A 8 21.68 9.63 -5.22
N GLY A 9 22.10 9.92 -6.45
CA GLY A 9 22.98 9.02 -7.22
C GLY A 9 22.41 7.60 -7.30
N GLU A 10 23.21 6.61 -6.91
CA GLU A 10 22.83 5.18 -6.91
C GLU A 10 21.66 4.83 -5.96
N SER A 11 21.37 5.68 -4.98
CA SER A 11 20.21 5.50 -4.10
C SER A 11 18.88 5.88 -4.74
N PHE A 12 18.91 6.50 -5.92
CA PHE A 12 17.72 6.80 -6.70
C PHE A 12 17.36 5.58 -7.56
N VAL A 13 16.36 4.85 -7.16
CA VAL A 13 15.97 3.58 -7.81
C VAL A 13 15.18 3.83 -9.11
N GLY A 14 14.34 4.88 -9.19
CA GLY A 14 13.57 5.19 -10.40
C GLY A 14 12.32 6.03 -10.15
N THR A 15 11.36 5.97 -11.06
CA THR A 15 10.11 6.72 -10.98
C THR A 15 8.92 5.87 -11.42
N SER A 16 7.76 6.06 -10.77
CA SER A 16 6.50 5.46 -11.21
C SER A 16 5.87 6.15 -12.44
N ASN A 17 6.45 7.24 -12.91
CA ASN A 17 6.00 7.92 -14.13
C ASN A 17 6.68 7.31 -15.35
N CYS A 18 5.98 6.40 -16.04
CA CYS A 18 6.49 5.67 -17.20
C CYS A 18 6.97 6.60 -18.33
N SER A 19 6.30 7.74 -18.57
CA SER A 19 6.73 8.71 -19.60
C SER A 19 8.08 9.36 -19.26
N ILE A 20 8.31 9.65 -17.97
CA ILE A 20 9.60 10.20 -17.53
C ILE A 20 10.67 9.12 -17.54
N ALA A 21 10.34 7.90 -17.07
CA ALA A 21 11.27 6.77 -17.11
C ALA A 21 11.78 6.52 -18.53
N MET A 22 10.86 6.40 -19.49
CA MET A 22 11.20 6.20 -20.90
C MET A 22 12.05 7.34 -21.49
N LYS A 23 11.71 8.61 -21.19
CA LYS A 23 12.47 9.78 -21.72
C LYS A 23 13.86 9.92 -21.13
N ARG A 24 14.10 9.37 -19.95
CA ARG A 24 15.37 9.49 -19.23
C ARG A 24 16.19 8.21 -19.23
N ASP A 25 15.68 7.15 -19.85
CA ASP A 25 16.30 5.82 -19.85
C ASP A 25 16.62 5.35 -18.42
N ILE A 26 15.63 5.46 -17.53
CA ILE A 26 15.68 4.98 -16.15
C ILE A 26 14.55 3.99 -15.89
N GLU A 27 14.67 3.22 -14.82
CA GLU A 27 13.67 2.21 -14.50
C GLU A 27 12.31 2.82 -14.15
N ALA A 28 11.26 2.27 -14.76
CA ALA A 28 9.89 2.53 -14.36
C ALA A 28 9.55 1.60 -13.19
N ILE A 29 9.40 2.17 -12.01
CA ILE A 29 9.14 1.43 -10.77
C ILE A 29 7.66 1.46 -10.43
N GLY A 30 7.14 0.34 -9.97
CA GLY A 30 5.76 0.27 -9.50
C GLY A 30 5.49 -1.04 -8.78
N THR A 31 4.28 -1.11 -8.24
CA THR A 31 3.68 -2.31 -7.66
C THR A 31 2.27 -2.44 -8.23
N ASN A 32 1.59 -3.56 -7.95
CA ASN A 32 0.15 -3.57 -8.13
C ASN A 32 -0.51 -2.45 -7.31
N ALA A 33 -1.73 -2.06 -7.68
CA ALA A 33 -2.49 -1.03 -6.99
C ALA A 33 -3.71 -1.65 -6.30
N HIS A 34 -4.26 -0.96 -5.29
CA HIS A 34 -5.46 -1.39 -4.58
C HIS A 34 -6.66 -1.66 -5.50
N GLU A 35 -6.72 -1.01 -6.65
CA GLU A 35 -7.81 -1.20 -7.62
C GLU A 35 -7.91 -2.62 -8.13
N LEU A 36 -6.78 -3.31 -8.29
CA LEU A 36 -6.76 -4.68 -8.78
C LEU A 36 -7.52 -5.62 -7.82
N PRO A 37 -7.13 -5.75 -6.51
CA PRO A 37 -7.93 -6.53 -5.57
C PRO A 37 -9.35 -5.98 -5.37
N MET A 38 -9.59 -4.67 -5.48
CA MET A 38 -10.94 -4.09 -5.39
C MET A 38 -11.84 -4.58 -6.52
N VAL A 39 -11.33 -4.65 -7.75
CA VAL A 39 -12.07 -5.13 -8.92
C VAL A 39 -12.33 -6.64 -8.82
N TYR A 40 -11.32 -7.45 -8.51
CA TYR A 40 -11.48 -8.89 -8.32
C TYR A 40 -12.52 -9.21 -7.24
N SER A 41 -12.45 -8.50 -6.12
CA SER A 41 -13.41 -8.66 -5.02
C SER A 41 -14.84 -8.25 -5.40
N ALA A 42 -15.00 -7.21 -6.21
CA ALA A 42 -16.33 -6.82 -6.70
C ALA A 42 -16.93 -7.84 -7.68
N LEU A 43 -16.10 -8.60 -8.36
CA LEU A 43 -16.51 -9.66 -9.28
C LEU A 43 -16.78 -11.01 -8.58
N ALA A 44 -16.43 -11.16 -7.32
CA ALA A 44 -16.67 -12.36 -6.54
C ALA A 44 -18.15 -12.69 -6.41
N ASP A 45 -18.53 -13.95 -6.61
CA ASP A 45 -19.92 -14.40 -6.59
C ASP A 45 -20.40 -14.85 -5.21
N SER A 46 -19.47 -15.17 -4.30
CA SER A 46 -19.72 -15.58 -2.92
C SER A 46 -18.86 -14.82 -1.91
N ASP A 47 -19.13 -14.98 -0.61
CA ASP A 47 -18.27 -14.44 0.45
C ASP A 47 -16.94 -15.22 0.55
N GLU A 48 -16.92 -16.48 0.16
CA GLU A 48 -15.73 -17.32 0.04
C GLU A 48 -14.83 -16.84 -1.10
N ASP A 49 -15.39 -16.59 -2.28
CA ASP A 49 -14.64 -16.02 -3.42
C ASP A 49 -14.12 -14.62 -3.09
N LEU A 50 -14.94 -13.82 -2.38
CA LEU A 50 -14.52 -12.52 -1.90
C LEU A 50 -13.30 -12.61 -0.98
N ALA A 51 -13.29 -13.56 -0.04
CA ALA A 51 -12.16 -13.76 0.88
C ALA A 51 -10.87 -14.17 0.15
N MET A 52 -11.00 -14.89 -0.97
CA MET A 52 -9.88 -15.39 -1.77
C MET A 52 -9.40 -14.39 -2.83
N ALA A 53 -10.23 -13.42 -3.21
CA ALA A 53 -9.94 -12.49 -4.29
C ALA A 53 -8.58 -11.76 -4.19
N PRO A 54 -8.11 -11.28 -3.02
CA PRO A 54 -6.80 -10.66 -2.89
C PRO A 54 -5.63 -11.59 -3.24
N TYR A 55 -5.78 -12.89 -2.94
CA TYR A 55 -4.74 -13.89 -3.22
C TYR A 55 -4.79 -14.36 -4.68
N GLN A 56 -5.98 -14.42 -5.27
CA GLN A 56 -6.14 -14.72 -6.70
C GLN A 56 -5.45 -13.65 -7.55
N VAL A 57 -5.62 -12.36 -7.19
CA VAL A 57 -4.87 -11.26 -7.83
C VAL A 57 -3.38 -11.52 -7.83
N LEU A 58 -2.83 -11.98 -6.69
CA LEU A 58 -1.39 -12.20 -6.59
C LEU A 58 -0.95 -13.47 -7.31
N ALA A 59 -1.83 -14.48 -7.42
CA ALA A 59 -1.57 -15.65 -8.23
C ALA A 59 -1.47 -15.28 -9.72
N ASP A 60 -2.45 -14.53 -10.23
CA ASP A 60 -2.45 -14.07 -11.63
C ASP A 60 -1.27 -13.11 -11.90
N TRP A 61 -0.96 -12.23 -10.94
CA TRP A 61 0.23 -11.37 -11.03
C TRP A 61 1.54 -12.16 -11.05
N HIS A 62 1.61 -13.27 -10.33
CA HIS A 62 2.78 -14.16 -10.31
C HIS A 62 3.02 -14.83 -11.67
N GLU A 63 1.96 -15.14 -12.42
CA GLU A 63 2.06 -15.73 -13.75
C GLU A 63 2.54 -14.70 -14.78
N GLU A 64 2.13 -13.43 -14.66
CA GLU A 64 2.43 -12.38 -15.61
C GLU A 64 3.76 -11.65 -15.34
N HIS A 65 4.21 -11.63 -14.08
CA HIS A 65 5.35 -10.85 -13.65
C HIS A 65 6.30 -11.64 -12.77
N ASP A 66 7.58 -11.28 -12.81
CA ASP A 66 8.61 -11.86 -11.95
C ASP A 66 9.50 -10.79 -11.28
N GLY A 67 10.52 -11.24 -10.55
CA GLY A 67 11.56 -10.39 -9.97
C GLY A 67 11.03 -9.24 -9.13
N ASN A 68 11.46 -8.04 -9.46
CA ASN A 68 11.18 -6.81 -8.68
C ASN A 68 9.71 -6.38 -8.69
N LEU A 69 8.87 -6.91 -9.60
CA LEU A 69 7.44 -6.62 -9.64
C LEU A 69 6.64 -7.49 -8.66
N ARG A 70 7.24 -8.51 -8.05
CA ARG A 70 6.60 -9.37 -7.03
C ARG A 70 6.63 -8.70 -5.65
N ILE A 71 5.86 -7.63 -5.51
CA ILE A 71 5.71 -6.87 -4.27
C ILE A 71 4.28 -7.01 -3.77
N ILE A 72 4.12 -7.52 -2.55
CA ILE A 72 2.82 -7.67 -1.89
C ILE A 72 2.30 -6.30 -1.46
N LEU A 73 1.01 -6.00 -1.72
CA LEU A 73 0.29 -4.83 -1.19
C LEU A 73 -0.87 -5.34 -0.31
N PRO A 74 -0.64 -5.52 1.01
CA PRO A 74 -1.54 -6.29 1.87
C PRO A 74 -2.72 -5.48 2.40
N ASP A 75 -2.64 -4.14 2.41
CA ASP A 75 -3.53 -3.27 3.19
C ASP A 75 -4.86 -2.91 2.50
N THR A 76 -5.20 -3.52 1.36
CA THR A 76 -6.48 -3.23 0.69
C THR A 76 -7.66 -3.52 1.60
N TYR A 77 -7.63 -4.63 2.34
CA TYR A 77 -8.68 -5.05 3.29
C TYR A 77 -8.17 -5.22 4.72
N GLY A 78 -6.94 -4.80 5.00
CA GLY A 78 -6.26 -4.85 6.29
C GLY A 78 -5.10 -5.84 6.29
N THR A 79 -3.93 -5.33 6.63
CA THR A 79 -2.65 -6.06 6.60
C THR A 79 -2.65 -7.28 7.52
N GLU A 80 -3.16 -7.15 8.75
CA GLU A 80 -3.13 -8.25 9.72
C GLU A 80 -3.96 -9.46 9.24
N GLY A 81 -5.20 -9.21 8.79
CA GLY A 81 -6.07 -10.25 8.25
C GLY A 81 -5.49 -10.89 6.99
N PHE A 82 -4.90 -10.07 6.12
CA PHE A 82 -4.23 -10.55 4.92
C PHE A 82 -3.07 -11.50 5.26
N LEU A 83 -2.12 -11.09 6.09
CA LEU A 83 -0.94 -11.91 6.41
C LEU A 83 -1.29 -13.19 7.16
N LYS A 84 -2.32 -13.15 8.00
CA LYS A 84 -2.80 -14.34 8.73
C LYS A 84 -3.32 -15.45 7.82
N ASN A 85 -3.92 -15.08 6.69
CA ASN A 85 -4.55 -16.02 5.75
C ASN A 85 -3.76 -16.15 4.44
N ALA A 86 -2.60 -15.50 4.33
CA ALA A 86 -1.78 -15.52 3.13
C ALA A 86 -1.25 -16.93 2.84
N PRO A 87 -1.33 -17.42 1.59
CA PRO A 87 -0.68 -18.64 1.20
C PRO A 87 0.85 -18.57 1.39
N ASP A 88 1.46 -19.65 1.85
CA ASP A 88 2.91 -19.69 2.19
C ASP A 88 3.81 -19.29 1.01
N TRP A 89 3.40 -19.62 -0.22
CA TRP A 89 4.18 -19.28 -1.41
C TRP A 89 4.41 -17.79 -1.61
N LEU A 90 3.53 -16.93 -1.06
CA LEU A 90 3.70 -15.48 -1.12
C LEU A 90 4.94 -14.99 -0.35
N ALA A 91 5.38 -15.73 0.66
CA ALA A 91 6.58 -15.37 1.41
C ALA A 91 7.84 -15.37 0.54
N SER A 92 7.84 -16.14 -0.54
CA SER A 92 8.94 -16.18 -1.52
C SER A 92 9.07 -14.91 -2.38
N TRP A 93 8.04 -14.05 -2.40
CA TRP A 93 8.07 -12.81 -3.17
C TRP A 93 9.17 -11.86 -2.68
N THR A 94 9.58 -10.98 -3.59
CA THR A 94 10.69 -10.04 -3.39
C THR A 94 10.46 -9.11 -2.21
N GLY A 95 9.22 -8.66 -1.98
CA GLY A 95 8.98 -7.73 -0.89
C GLY A 95 7.52 -7.40 -0.63
N MET A 96 7.33 -6.36 0.19
CA MET A 96 6.02 -5.87 0.61
C MET A 96 6.00 -4.34 0.64
N ARG A 97 4.89 -3.75 0.19
CA ARG A 97 4.63 -2.33 0.27
C ARG A 97 3.75 -2.00 1.47
N ILE A 98 4.18 -1.03 2.26
CA ILE A 98 3.44 -0.47 3.40
C ILE A 98 2.86 0.88 2.94
N ASP A 99 1.53 0.94 2.77
CA ASP A 99 0.81 2.07 2.16
C ASP A 99 -0.26 2.69 3.09
N SER A 100 -0.37 2.19 4.31
CA SER A 100 -1.26 2.77 5.33
C SER A 100 -0.94 2.28 6.75
N GLY A 101 -1.55 2.91 7.76
CA GLY A 101 -1.38 2.55 9.16
C GLY A 101 -0.07 3.05 9.77
N ASP A 102 0.36 2.41 10.86
CA ASP A 102 1.66 2.69 11.49
C ASP A 102 2.77 1.95 10.72
N PRO A 103 3.67 2.68 10.03
CA PRO A 103 4.70 2.05 9.22
C PRO A 103 5.68 1.18 10.04
N LYS A 104 5.95 1.55 11.30
CA LYS A 104 6.86 0.79 12.16
C LYS A 104 6.24 -0.52 12.64
N ALA A 105 4.96 -0.50 13.00
CA ALA A 105 4.24 -1.70 13.39
C ALA A 105 4.09 -2.65 12.19
N SER A 106 3.70 -2.12 11.03
CA SER A 106 3.55 -2.89 9.79
C SER A 106 4.87 -3.54 9.34
N ALA A 107 6.00 -2.80 9.42
CA ALA A 107 7.31 -3.35 9.11
C ALA A 107 7.71 -4.51 10.04
N LYS A 108 7.50 -4.35 11.36
CA LYS A 108 7.77 -5.42 12.33
C LYS A 108 6.91 -6.66 12.08
N ASN A 109 5.63 -6.46 11.71
CA ASN A 109 4.72 -7.56 11.39
C ASN A 109 5.17 -8.30 10.12
N ALA A 110 5.58 -7.57 9.07
CA ALA A 110 6.11 -8.16 7.84
C ALA A 110 7.38 -8.99 8.10
N ILE A 111 8.35 -8.43 8.83
CA ILE A 111 9.59 -9.12 9.20
C ILE A 111 9.30 -10.39 10.02
N LYS A 112 8.37 -10.30 10.99
CA LYS A 112 7.95 -11.45 11.79
C LYS A 112 7.26 -12.52 10.94
N TRP A 113 6.41 -12.11 10.01
CA TRP A 113 5.71 -13.01 9.09
C TRP A 113 6.69 -13.77 8.20
N TRP A 114 7.65 -13.11 7.55
CA TRP A 114 8.69 -13.77 6.77
C TRP A 114 9.50 -14.77 7.60
N ARG A 115 9.95 -14.37 8.79
CA ARG A 115 10.69 -15.28 9.70
C ARG A 115 9.87 -16.51 10.09
N SER A 116 8.56 -16.37 10.30
CA SER A 116 7.69 -17.50 10.68
C SER A 116 7.52 -18.52 9.56
N LEU A 117 7.77 -18.13 8.31
CA LEU A 117 7.72 -18.98 7.13
C LEU A 117 9.12 -19.41 6.64
N GLY A 118 10.16 -19.17 7.45
CA GLY A 118 11.53 -19.59 7.14
C GLY A 118 12.30 -18.69 6.17
N GLU A 119 11.73 -17.55 5.80
CA GLU A 119 12.38 -16.59 4.92
C GLU A 119 13.37 -15.70 5.68
N ASN A 120 14.44 -15.29 4.98
CA ASN A 120 15.41 -14.34 5.52
C ASN A 120 15.00 -12.89 5.19
N PRO A 121 14.59 -12.07 6.17
CA PRO A 121 14.18 -10.68 5.88
C PRO A 121 15.29 -9.83 5.22
N LYS A 122 16.56 -10.14 5.41
CA LYS A 122 17.65 -9.42 4.75
C LYS A 122 17.69 -9.58 3.23
N GLU A 123 16.99 -10.58 2.71
CA GLU A 123 16.83 -10.82 1.27
C GLU A 123 15.50 -10.25 0.73
N LYS A 124 14.70 -9.65 1.61
CA LYS A 124 13.39 -9.05 1.28
C LYS A 124 13.49 -7.54 1.20
N LEU A 125 12.48 -6.93 0.54
CA LEU A 125 12.35 -5.50 0.37
C LEU A 125 11.08 -5.00 1.05
N LEU A 126 11.20 -3.99 1.93
CA LEU A 126 10.09 -3.19 2.40
C LEU A 126 10.05 -1.85 1.65
N ILE A 127 8.91 -1.54 1.06
CA ILE A 127 8.66 -0.25 0.41
C ILE A 127 7.68 0.53 1.27
N PHE A 128 8.14 1.62 1.88
CA PHE A 128 7.27 2.56 2.59
C PHE A 128 6.75 3.61 1.62
N SER A 129 5.44 3.87 1.60
CA SER A 129 4.84 4.74 0.57
C SER A 129 3.64 5.59 1.04
N ASP A 130 3.37 5.70 2.34
CA ASP A 130 2.27 6.52 2.86
C ASP A 130 2.77 7.84 3.46
N GLY A 131 2.52 8.94 2.76
CA GLY A 131 2.64 10.31 3.28
C GLY A 131 4.03 10.75 3.74
N LEU A 132 5.09 10.12 3.23
CA LEU A 132 6.46 10.30 3.70
C LEU A 132 6.98 11.72 3.53
N ASP A 133 7.76 12.16 4.51
CA ASP A 133 8.69 13.28 4.43
C ASP A 133 10.14 12.81 4.69
N VAL A 134 11.11 13.73 4.55
CA VAL A 134 12.54 13.40 4.72
C VAL A 134 12.85 12.84 6.10
N ASN A 135 12.25 13.40 7.16
CA ASN A 135 12.53 12.97 8.53
C ASN A 135 12.03 11.54 8.76
N GLN A 136 10.83 11.24 8.28
CA GLN A 136 10.26 9.89 8.35
C GLN A 136 11.09 8.88 7.54
N ILE A 137 11.56 9.25 6.34
CA ILE A 137 12.44 8.41 5.52
C ILE A 137 13.71 8.06 6.30
N LEU A 138 14.39 9.07 6.86
CA LEU A 138 15.62 8.87 7.63
C LEU A 138 15.40 8.01 8.89
N GLU A 139 14.28 8.23 9.59
CA GLU A 139 13.93 7.46 10.78
C GLU A 139 13.67 6.00 10.45
N LEU A 140 12.86 5.72 9.42
CA LEU A 140 12.53 4.36 9.01
C LEU A 140 13.75 3.63 8.46
N HIS A 141 14.58 4.30 7.66
CA HIS A 141 15.85 3.75 7.19
C HIS A 141 16.74 3.35 8.36
N LYS A 142 17.00 4.28 9.30
CA LYS A 142 17.82 4.00 10.49
C LYS A 142 17.28 2.83 11.32
N GLN A 143 15.98 2.67 11.39
CA GLN A 143 15.37 1.65 12.23
C GLN A 143 15.40 0.25 11.60
N PHE A 144 15.29 0.13 10.28
CA PHE A 144 15.01 -1.16 9.63
C PHE A 144 16.11 -1.64 8.67
N SER A 145 17.01 -0.78 8.19
CA SER A 145 18.01 -1.15 7.18
C SER A 145 18.97 -2.26 7.61
N ASP A 146 19.16 -2.47 8.90
CA ASP A 146 19.97 -3.59 9.42
C ASP A 146 19.25 -4.95 9.39
N GLU A 147 17.90 -4.95 9.28
CA GLU A 147 17.09 -6.16 9.35
C GLU A 147 16.49 -6.56 8.00
N VAL A 148 16.23 -5.61 7.13
CA VAL A 148 15.55 -5.79 5.82
C VAL A 148 16.02 -4.72 4.85
N ASN A 149 16.01 -4.99 3.53
CA ASN A 149 16.23 -3.93 2.56
C ASN A 149 15.04 -2.97 2.58
N VAL A 150 15.31 -1.67 2.53
CA VAL A 150 14.26 -0.63 2.57
C VAL A 150 14.30 0.25 1.34
N SER A 151 13.12 0.62 0.85
CA SER A 151 12.94 1.62 -0.21
C SER A 151 11.76 2.54 0.14
N PHE A 152 11.69 3.71 -0.50
CA PHE A 152 10.74 4.76 -0.14
C PHE A 152 10.05 5.32 -1.36
N GLY A 153 8.73 5.18 -1.43
CA GLY A 153 7.89 5.86 -2.41
C GLY A 153 7.55 7.26 -1.91
N TRP A 154 8.27 8.26 -2.36
CA TRP A 154 8.05 9.65 -1.97
C TRP A 154 7.28 10.39 -3.06
N GLY A 155 6.00 10.64 -2.82
CA GLY A 155 5.06 11.17 -3.81
C GLY A 155 4.62 12.60 -3.50
N THR A 156 3.42 12.77 -2.94
CA THR A 156 2.76 14.05 -2.75
C THR A 156 3.62 15.09 -2.03
N ASN A 157 4.26 14.72 -0.92
CA ASN A 157 5.10 15.64 -0.16
C ASN A 157 6.42 16.01 -0.85
N LEU A 158 6.84 15.26 -1.87
CA LEU A 158 7.99 15.63 -2.69
C LEU A 158 7.61 16.69 -3.74
N THR A 159 6.45 16.51 -4.39
CA THR A 159 6.11 17.26 -5.60
C THR A 159 5.09 18.35 -5.37
N ASN A 160 4.38 18.33 -4.25
CA ASN A 160 3.21 19.19 -4.02
C ASN A 160 3.09 19.66 -2.55
N ASP A 161 4.21 19.77 -1.84
CA ASP A 161 4.26 20.36 -0.51
C ASP A 161 4.82 21.79 -0.61
N PHE A 162 3.91 22.75 -0.60
CA PHE A 162 4.22 24.18 -0.65
C PHE A 162 3.96 24.88 0.70
N ARG A 163 3.83 24.14 1.78
CA ARG A 163 3.70 24.69 3.14
C ARG A 163 4.89 25.60 3.43
N ASN A 164 4.67 26.79 3.88
CA ASN A 164 5.65 27.83 4.18
C ASN A 164 6.26 28.57 2.96
N LEU A 165 5.79 28.36 1.74
CA LEU A 165 6.28 29.09 0.57
C LEU A 165 5.42 30.29 0.18
N ALA A 166 4.22 30.46 0.76
CA ALA A 166 3.32 31.58 0.49
C ALA A 166 3.20 32.50 1.70
N ASP A 167 3.18 33.80 1.46
CA ASP A 167 2.83 34.82 2.45
C ASP A 167 1.39 34.60 2.93
N GLY A 168 1.21 34.36 4.24
CA GLY A 168 -0.10 34.02 4.83
C GLY A 168 -0.39 32.52 4.96
N GLY A 169 0.43 31.67 4.50
CA GLY A 169 0.92 30.44 5.13
C GLY A 169 0.23 29.14 4.91
N ARG A 170 -0.78 28.86 4.09
CA ARG A 170 -1.30 27.49 3.99
C ARG A 170 -1.64 27.08 2.57
N LEU A 171 -0.60 26.60 1.89
CA LEU A 171 -0.80 25.72 0.75
C LEU A 171 -0.54 24.29 1.24
N ASP A 172 -1.60 23.62 1.71
CA ASP A 172 -1.50 22.21 2.08
C ASP A 172 -1.21 21.36 0.84
N ALA A 173 -0.48 20.26 1.03
CA ALA A 173 -0.17 19.33 -0.04
C ALA A 173 -1.46 18.78 -0.64
N PHE A 174 -1.62 18.91 -1.96
CA PHE A 174 -2.79 18.43 -2.68
C PHE A 174 -2.52 17.01 -3.19
N SER A 175 -3.35 16.06 -2.75
CA SER A 175 -3.30 14.67 -3.20
C SER A 175 -4.59 14.31 -3.93
N LEU A 176 -4.46 13.83 -5.17
CA LEU A 176 -5.57 13.32 -5.96
C LEU A 176 -5.39 11.83 -6.21
N VAL A 177 -6.41 11.06 -5.88
CA VAL A 177 -6.46 9.62 -6.12
C VAL A 177 -7.75 9.29 -6.86
N CYS A 178 -7.64 8.58 -7.99
CA CYS A 178 -8.77 8.00 -8.71
C CYS A 178 -8.81 6.50 -8.47
N LYS A 179 -9.99 5.96 -8.18
CA LYS A 179 -10.21 4.53 -8.01
C LYS A 179 -11.45 4.08 -8.76
N ALA A 180 -11.46 2.84 -9.25
CA ALA A 180 -12.65 2.24 -9.81
C ALA A 180 -13.77 2.24 -8.74
N ALA A 181 -14.95 2.74 -9.09
CA ALA A 181 -16.11 2.78 -8.19
C ALA A 181 -16.98 1.52 -8.31
N SER A 182 -16.91 0.84 -9.45
CA SER A 182 -17.64 -0.41 -9.72
C SER A 182 -16.94 -1.26 -10.77
N ALA A 183 -17.21 -2.57 -10.74
CA ALA A 183 -16.86 -3.53 -11.79
C ALA A 183 -18.09 -4.37 -12.11
N ASN A 184 -18.46 -4.46 -13.39
CA ASN A 184 -19.69 -5.14 -13.87
C ASN A 184 -20.96 -4.77 -13.06
N GLY A 185 -21.12 -3.49 -12.73
CA GLY A 185 -22.27 -2.99 -11.96
C GLY A 185 -22.24 -3.29 -10.46
N ARG A 186 -21.22 -3.99 -9.96
CA ARG A 186 -21.01 -4.25 -8.53
C ARG A 186 -20.05 -3.21 -7.95
N ALA A 187 -20.37 -2.67 -6.78
CA ALA A 187 -19.54 -1.65 -6.12
C ALA A 187 -18.20 -2.23 -5.68
N THR A 188 -17.12 -1.47 -5.89
CA THR A 188 -15.82 -1.80 -5.33
C THR A 188 -15.69 -1.25 -3.91
N VAL A 189 -14.84 -1.89 -3.09
CA VAL A 189 -14.57 -1.48 -1.71
C VAL A 189 -13.06 -1.49 -1.46
N LYS A 190 -12.57 -0.49 -0.74
CA LYS A 190 -11.28 -0.53 -0.04
C LYS A 190 -11.54 -0.34 1.46
N LEU A 191 -10.89 -1.11 2.33
CA LEU A 191 -10.97 -0.92 3.78
C LEU A 191 -9.78 -0.13 4.32
N SER A 192 -8.54 -0.49 3.93
CA SER A 192 -7.29 0.07 4.44
C SER A 192 -7.01 -0.25 5.92
N ASP A 193 -5.76 -0.18 6.35
CA ASP A 193 -5.41 -0.21 7.79
C ASP A 193 -5.80 1.08 8.51
N ASN A 194 -6.08 2.16 7.76
CA ASN A 194 -6.67 3.38 8.28
C ASN A 194 -8.18 3.41 7.97
N PRO A 195 -9.06 3.23 8.97
CA PRO A 195 -10.51 3.17 8.76
C PRO A 195 -11.10 4.41 8.07
N ASN A 196 -10.44 5.58 8.21
CA ASN A 196 -10.87 6.82 7.58
C ASN A 196 -10.59 6.84 6.06
N LYS A 197 -9.76 5.93 5.57
CA LYS A 197 -9.48 5.74 4.14
C LYS A 197 -10.44 4.75 3.46
N ALA A 198 -11.43 4.21 4.17
CA ALA A 198 -12.39 3.26 3.61
C ALA A 198 -13.24 3.92 2.51
N THR A 199 -13.40 3.24 1.38
CA THR A 199 -14.19 3.70 0.24
C THR A 199 -15.19 2.63 -0.21
N GLY A 200 -16.35 3.05 -0.69
CA GLY A 200 -17.43 2.17 -1.14
C GLY A 200 -18.76 2.45 -0.41
N PRO A 201 -19.86 1.81 -0.83
CA PRO A 201 -21.15 1.90 -0.14
C PRO A 201 -21.06 1.33 1.28
N VAL A 202 -21.76 1.95 2.23
CA VAL A 202 -21.73 1.56 3.64
C VAL A 202 -22.12 0.08 3.87
N SER A 203 -23.12 -0.41 3.13
CA SER A 203 -23.54 -1.82 3.18
C SER A 203 -22.41 -2.77 2.80
N GLU A 204 -21.71 -2.46 1.71
CA GLU A 204 -20.60 -3.27 1.22
C GLU A 204 -19.37 -3.17 2.14
N ILE A 205 -19.05 -1.97 2.65
CA ILE A 205 -17.99 -1.83 3.65
C ILE A 205 -18.26 -2.73 4.88
N LYS A 206 -19.51 -2.81 5.35
CA LYS A 206 -19.89 -3.71 6.45
C LYS A 206 -19.75 -5.18 6.07
N ARG A 207 -20.15 -5.57 4.84
CA ARG A 207 -19.99 -6.94 4.33
C ARG A 207 -18.53 -7.33 4.27
N TYR A 208 -17.67 -6.49 3.64
CA TYR A 208 -16.25 -6.74 3.51
C TYR A 208 -15.54 -6.81 4.87
N ARG A 209 -15.89 -5.94 5.82
CA ARG A 209 -15.35 -6.03 7.19
C ARG A 209 -15.67 -7.37 7.86
N ARG A 210 -16.86 -7.92 7.64
CA ARG A 210 -17.24 -9.23 8.17
C ARG A 210 -16.41 -10.35 7.52
N VAL A 211 -16.27 -10.33 6.20
CA VAL A 211 -15.55 -11.36 5.44
C VAL A 211 -14.06 -11.35 5.77
N PHE A 212 -13.44 -10.19 5.77
CA PHE A 212 -12.00 -10.06 6.04
C PHE A 212 -11.68 -10.01 7.53
N GLN A 213 -12.66 -10.15 8.42
CA GLN A 213 -12.48 -10.13 9.88
C GLN A 213 -11.66 -8.93 10.38
N VAL A 214 -11.79 -7.80 9.72
CA VAL A 214 -11.17 -6.56 10.17
C VAL A 214 -11.88 -6.15 11.46
N LEU A 215 -11.24 -6.45 12.60
CA LEU A 215 -11.73 -6.04 13.91
C LEU A 215 -11.85 -4.51 13.92
N SER A 216 -13.09 -4.03 14.02
CA SER A 216 -13.36 -2.62 14.21
C SER A 216 -12.94 -2.24 15.64
N LEU A 217 -11.76 -1.64 15.78
CA LEU A 217 -11.33 -0.98 17.03
C LEU A 217 -12.03 0.38 17.26
N ILE A 218 -13.12 0.66 16.53
CA ILE A 218 -13.83 1.93 16.67
C ILE A 218 -15.26 1.64 17.15
N HIS A 219 -15.53 1.93 18.41
CA HIS A 219 -16.84 2.40 18.82
C HIS A 219 -17.11 3.70 18.05
N ILE A 220 -17.90 3.62 16.99
CA ILE A 220 -18.50 4.80 16.38
C ILE A 220 -19.51 5.28 17.42
N SER A 221 -19.12 6.26 18.24
CA SER A 221 -20.09 7.09 18.96
C SER A 221 -20.94 7.77 17.89
N GLU A 222 -22.24 7.45 17.86
CA GLU A 222 -23.20 8.16 17.01
C GLU A 222 -23.05 9.67 17.28
N PRO A 223 -23.00 10.51 16.25
CA PRO A 223 -23.04 11.94 16.46
C PRO A 223 -24.37 12.28 17.12
N THR A 224 -24.32 12.71 18.38
CA THR A 224 -25.47 13.30 19.07
C THR A 224 -25.99 14.46 18.24
N ARG A 225 -27.18 14.33 17.65
CA ARG A 225 -27.87 15.45 17.01
C ARG A 225 -28.06 16.56 18.06
N PRO A 226 -27.63 17.80 17.80
CA PRO A 226 -28.04 18.92 18.63
C PRO A 226 -29.56 19.13 18.48
N ARG A 227 -30.22 19.33 19.60
CA ARG A 227 -31.63 19.72 19.67
C ARG A 227 -31.81 21.14 19.17
#